data_94bb25f1b5b5bf1b80d34a76aa998efc
#
_entry.id   94bb25f1b5b5bf1b80d34a76aa998efc
#
_cell.length_a   1.000
_cell.length_b   1.000
_cell.length_c   1.000
_cell.angle_alpha   90.00
_cell.angle_beta   90.00
_cell.angle_gamma   90.00
#
_symmetry.space_group_name_H-M   'P 1'
#
loop_
_entity.id
_entity.type
_entity.pdbx_description
1 polymer ?
#
loop_
_entity_poly.entity_id
_entity_poly.type
_entity_poly.pdbx_seq_one_letter_code
_entity_poly.pdbx_strand_id
1 'polypeptide(L)'
;MPGMAQSPAPLSALRAFEAAARTGSFRAAAEGLNLTPSAVSHAIRGLERSLGVALFVREGRSIRLTGEGEVLMHHVERGFGELQLGLSSVSARAGRQLLRLHCAPSFAAQWLVPRLRRFLDETRGLEVRIAAGVDYTRFLADEFDADIVYGPPPPSFYGPVRRSLVVLPLGTEVVTPICAPALAGRIRAPHDLLAHTLIESDNKRVRWPNWFAANGMAAPEPRGPRFDRSFLSLSAATDGLGVALESTRLAERELASGRLVRPLHGACEDVVYTGHWLVVPRAKQYARAVVLLAGWLGTELGIGLDPSGAVDV
;
A
#
# COMPACT_ATOMS: atom_id res chain seq x y z
N MET A 1 -24.58 -10.34 -45.61
CA MET A 1 -25.34 -9.85 -44.43
C MET A 1 -24.46 -8.86 -43.71
N PRO A 2 -24.74 -7.54 -43.70
CA PRO A 2 -23.96 -6.60 -42.93
C PRO A 2 -24.25 -6.81 -41.43
N GLY A 3 -23.22 -6.95 -40.64
CA GLY A 3 -23.30 -7.13 -39.19
C GLY A 3 -24.08 -6.00 -38.54
N MET A 4 -25.12 -6.35 -37.81
CA MET A 4 -25.82 -5.44 -36.91
C MET A 4 -24.77 -4.89 -35.91
N ALA A 5 -24.50 -3.58 -35.99
CA ALA A 5 -23.74 -2.88 -34.96
C ALA A 5 -24.46 -3.11 -33.64
N GLN A 6 -23.84 -3.89 -32.74
CA GLN A 6 -24.35 -4.08 -31.40
C GLN A 6 -24.41 -2.71 -30.74
N SER A 7 -25.57 -2.27 -30.31
CA SER A 7 -25.71 -1.07 -29.50
C SER A 7 -24.82 -1.25 -28.27
N PRO A 8 -23.98 -0.24 -27.91
CA PRO A 8 -23.12 -0.34 -26.76
C PRO A 8 -23.96 -0.65 -25.52
N ALA A 9 -23.49 -1.58 -24.70
CA ALA A 9 -24.13 -1.97 -23.46
C ALA A 9 -24.36 -0.72 -22.57
N PRO A 10 -25.55 -0.58 -21.93
CA PRO A 10 -25.81 0.56 -21.07
C PRO A 10 -24.77 0.67 -19.94
N LEU A 11 -24.20 1.84 -19.69
CA LEU A 11 -23.23 2.07 -18.63
C LEU A 11 -23.76 1.63 -17.25
N SER A 12 -25.06 1.74 -17.02
CA SER A 12 -25.71 1.25 -15.80
C SER A 12 -25.63 -0.27 -15.63
N ALA A 13 -25.70 -1.02 -16.74
CA ALA A 13 -25.54 -2.48 -16.70
C ALA A 13 -24.09 -2.89 -16.45
N LEU A 14 -23.13 -2.17 -17.04
CA LEU A 14 -21.69 -2.38 -16.74
C LEU A 14 -21.36 -2.04 -15.28
N ARG A 15 -21.97 -1.00 -14.72
CA ARG A 15 -21.83 -0.65 -13.31
C ARG A 15 -22.41 -1.71 -12.36
N ALA A 16 -23.59 -2.27 -12.71
CA ALA A 16 -24.19 -3.38 -11.97
C ALA A 16 -23.32 -4.65 -12.05
N PHE A 17 -22.75 -4.92 -13.22
CA PHE A 17 -21.82 -6.02 -13.43
C PHE A 17 -20.55 -5.89 -12.58
N GLU A 18 -19.88 -4.73 -12.63
CA GLU A 18 -18.69 -4.42 -11.81
C GLU A 18 -18.96 -4.60 -10.31
N ALA A 19 -20.04 -4.00 -9.80
CA ALA A 19 -20.40 -4.09 -8.40
C ALA A 19 -20.69 -5.54 -7.97
N ALA A 20 -21.36 -6.33 -8.81
CA ALA A 20 -21.65 -7.73 -8.55
C ALA A 20 -20.37 -8.59 -8.55
N ALA A 21 -19.45 -8.34 -9.48
CA ALA A 21 -18.17 -9.00 -9.56
C ALA A 21 -17.30 -8.74 -8.32
N ARG A 22 -17.26 -7.48 -7.87
CA ARG A 22 -16.48 -7.06 -6.69
C ARG A 22 -17.02 -7.63 -5.38
N THR A 23 -18.34 -7.72 -5.24
CA THR A 23 -18.98 -8.15 -3.98
C THR A 23 -19.24 -9.65 -3.92
N GLY A 24 -19.17 -10.36 -5.05
CA GLY A 24 -19.55 -11.77 -5.14
C GLY A 24 -21.05 -12.03 -4.85
N SER A 25 -21.89 -10.97 -4.88
CA SER A 25 -23.29 -11.05 -4.49
C SER A 25 -24.14 -9.97 -5.17
N PHE A 26 -25.21 -10.37 -5.86
CA PHE A 26 -26.17 -9.41 -6.44
C PHE A 26 -26.86 -8.55 -5.38
N ARG A 27 -27.07 -9.10 -4.18
CA ARG A 27 -27.68 -8.36 -3.07
C ARG A 27 -26.73 -7.28 -2.54
N ALA A 28 -25.50 -7.62 -2.25
CA ALA A 28 -24.51 -6.65 -1.78
C ALA A 28 -24.21 -5.57 -2.83
N ALA A 29 -24.18 -5.94 -4.12
CA ALA A 29 -24.05 -4.99 -5.21
C ALA A 29 -25.24 -4.01 -5.26
N ALA A 30 -26.45 -4.50 -5.05
CA ALA A 30 -27.66 -3.68 -5.03
C ALA A 30 -27.63 -2.68 -3.88
N GLU A 31 -27.24 -3.10 -2.68
CA GLU A 31 -27.06 -2.25 -1.50
C GLU A 31 -26.02 -1.13 -1.80
N GLY A 32 -24.87 -1.48 -2.38
CA GLY A 32 -23.82 -0.52 -2.73
C GLY A 32 -24.21 0.48 -3.84
N LEU A 33 -25.17 0.11 -4.69
CA LEU A 33 -25.64 0.96 -5.80
C LEU A 33 -26.96 1.68 -5.50
N ASN A 34 -27.55 1.51 -4.30
CA ASN A 34 -28.89 1.99 -3.95
C ASN A 34 -29.97 1.50 -4.95
N LEU A 35 -29.87 0.23 -5.36
CA LEU A 35 -30.81 -0.44 -6.26
C LEU A 35 -31.47 -1.63 -5.57
N THR A 36 -32.50 -2.19 -6.21
CA THR A 36 -33.06 -3.46 -5.76
C THR A 36 -32.25 -4.64 -6.31
N PRO A 37 -32.18 -5.79 -5.60
CA PRO A 37 -31.51 -6.99 -6.12
C PRO A 37 -32.07 -7.49 -7.45
N SER A 38 -33.37 -7.31 -7.69
CA SER A 38 -34.03 -7.63 -8.95
C SER A 38 -33.56 -6.74 -10.10
N ALA A 39 -33.37 -5.41 -9.84
CA ALA A 39 -32.85 -4.46 -10.82
C ALA A 39 -31.41 -4.82 -11.26
N VAL A 40 -30.54 -5.13 -10.30
CA VAL A 40 -29.16 -5.58 -10.58
C VAL A 40 -29.19 -6.88 -11.39
N SER A 41 -29.96 -7.88 -10.95
CA SER A 41 -30.10 -9.16 -11.68
C SER A 41 -30.66 -8.99 -13.08
N HIS A 42 -31.60 -8.06 -13.28
CA HIS A 42 -32.18 -7.76 -14.59
C HIS A 42 -31.16 -7.07 -15.51
N ALA A 43 -30.41 -6.10 -14.99
CA ALA A 43 -29.36 -5.40 -15.74
C ALA A 43 -28.27 -6.37 -16.23
N ILE A 44 -27.79 -7.25 -15.33
CA ILE A 44 -26.78 -8.26 -15.67
C ILE A 44 -27.31 -9.26 -16.71
N ARG A 45 -28.51 -9.81 -16.52
CA ARG A 45 -29.12 -10.70 -17.53
C ARG A 45 -29.34 -10.01 -18.87
N GLY A 46 -29.63 -8.71 -18.88
CA GLY A 46 -29.71 -7.91 -20.09
C GLY A 46 -28.35 -7.83 -20.78
N LEU A 47 -27.28 -7.61 -20.04
CA LEU A 47 -25.92 -7.56 -20.54
C LEU A 47 -25.48 -8.92 -21.11
N GLU A 48 -25.70 -10.02 -20.40
CA GLU A 48 -25.40 -11.40 -20.83
C GLU A 48 -26.13 -11.75 -22.13
N ARG A 49 -27.42 -11.38 -22.21
CA ARG A 49 -28.21 -11.59 -23.45
C ARG A 49 -27.67 -10.78 -24.63
N SER A 50 -27.24 -9.55 -24.43
CA SER A 50 -26.68 -8.72 -25.48
C SER A 50 -25.32 -9.22 -25.97
N LEU A 51 -24.54 -9.85 -25.10
CA LEU A 51 -23.23 -10.42 -25.43
C LEU A 51 -23.31 -11.89 -25.91
N GLY A 52 -24.43 -12.57 -25.64
CA GLY A 52 -24.62 -13.99 -25.99
C GLY A 52 -23.82 -14.95 -25.12
N VAL A 53 -23.25 -14.49 -24.00
CA VAL A 53 -22.43 -15.29 -23.07
C VAL A 53 -22.83 -15.04 -21.63
N ALA A 54 -22.62 -16.04 -20.75
CA ALA A 54 -22.78 -15.88 -19.33
C ALA A 54 -21.53 -15.21 -18.75
N LEU A 55 -21.72 -14.24 -17.88
CA LEU A 55 -20.63 -13.53 -17.20
C LEU A 55 -20.43 -14.01 -15.78
N PHE A 56 -21.46 -14.67 -15.20
CA PHE A 56 -21.40 -15.23 -13.85
C PHE A 56 -21.82 -16.70 -13.82
N VAL A 57 -21.19 -17.47 -12.94
CA VAL A 57 -21.64 -18.78 -12.48
C VAL A 57 -22.10 -18.68 -11.03
N ARG A 58 -23.12 -19.48 -10.66
CA ARG A 58 -23.59 -19.58 -9.28
C ARG A 58 -22.83 -20.66 -8.53
N GLU A 59 -22.33 -20.32 -7.35
CA GLU A 59 -21.71 -21.25 -6.42
C GLU A 59 -22.48 -21.18 -5.08
N GLY A 60 -23.54 -21.99 -4.95
CA GLY A 60 -24.39 -21.96 -3.77
C GLY A 60 -25.10 -20.60 -3.58
N ARG A 61 -24.71 -19.85 -2.54
CA ARG A 61 -25.27 -18.53 -2.23
C ARG A 61 -24.47 -17.36 -2.81
N SER A 62 -23.33 -17.64 -3.43
CA SER A 62 -22.44 -16.65 -4.04
C SER A 62 -22.45 -16.75 -5.57
N ILE A 63 -21.83 -15.76 -6.21
CA ILE A 63 -21.60 -15.73 -7.65
C ILE A 63 -20.08 -15.57 -7.90
N ARG A 64 -19.60 -16.12 -8.99
CA ARG A 64 -18.22 -15.95 -9.48
C ARG A 64 -18.24 -15.60 -10.96
N LEU A 65 -17.25 -14.87 -11.42
CA LEU A 65 -17.07 -14.57 -12.85
C LEU A 65 -16.77 -15.86 -13.64
N THR A 66 -17.27 -15.90 -14.88
CA THR A 66 -16.80 -16.82 -15.92
C THR A 66 -15.49 -16.30 -16.51
N GLY A 67 -14.82 -17.05 -17.38
CA GLY A 67 -13.67 -16.56 -18.14
C GLY A 67 -14.01 -15.31 -18.96
N GLU A 68 -15.17 -15.29 -19.62
CA GLU A 68 -15.69 -14.14 -20.36
C GLU A 68 -15.99 -12.97 -19.42
N GLY A 69 -16.50 -13.26 -18.21
CA GLY A 69 -16.72 -12.27 -17.17
C GLY A 69 -15.41 -11.63 -16.69
N GLU A 70 -14.34 -12.40 -16.52
CA GLU A 70 -13.02 -11.89 -16.14
C GLU A 70 -12.44 -10.97 -17.22
N VAL A 71 -12.54 -11.36 -18.49
CA VAL A 71 -12.12 -10.52 -19.63
C VAL A 71 -12.90 -9.21 -19.64
N LEU A 72 -14.23 -9.26 -19.53
CA LEU A 72 -15.05 -8.06 -19.52
C LEU A 72 -14.72 -7.17 -18.29
N MET A 73 -14.51 -7.77 -17.13
CA MET A 73 -14.20 -7.03 -15.89
C MET A 73 -12.93 -6.18 -16.04
N HIS A 74 -11.88 -6.76 -16.64
CA HIS A 74 -10.64 -6.03 -16.91
C HIS A 74 -10.88 -4.75 -17.76
N HIS A 75 -11.69 -4.87 -18.81
CA HIS A 75 -11.99 -3.72 -19.68
C HIS A 75 -12.96 -2.72 -19.04
N VAL A 76 -13.92 -3.18 -18.24
CA VAL A 76 -14.88 -2.32 -17.53
C VAL A 76 -14.17 -1.48 -16.47
N GLU A 77 -13.27 -2.08 -15.67
CA GLU A 77 -12.46 -1.36 -14.68
C GLU A 77 -11.63 -0.25 -15.33
N ARG A 78 -10.94 -0.57 -16.42
CA ARG A 78 -10.14 0.44 -17.15
C ARG A 78 -11.02 1.55 -17.72
N GLY A 79 -12.17 1.19 -18.35
CA GLY A 79 -13.08 2.17 -18.93
C GLY A 79 -13.66 3.12 -17.88
N PHE A 80 -14.11 2.61 -16.74
CA PHE A 80 -14.56 3.45 -15.62
C PHE A 80 -13.45 4.27 -15.00
N GLY A 81 -12.23 3.74 -14.95
CA GLY A 81 -11.04 4.48 -14.52
C GLY A 81 -10.78 5.71 -15.41
N GLU A 82 -10.80 5.54 -16.74
CA GLU A 82 -10.66 6.64 -17.70
C GLU A 82 -11.77 7.70 -17.57
N LEU A 83 -13.03 7.26 -17.40
CA LEU A 83 -14.14 8.17 -17.15
C LEU A 83 -13.94 8.96 -15.85
N GLN A 84 -13.46 8.30 -14.80
CA GLN A 84 -13.16 8.93 -13.52
C GLN A 84 -12.02 9.96 -13.63
N LEU A 85 -10.97 9.63 -14.39
CA LEU A 85 -9.89 10.58 -14.72
C LEU A 85 -10.43 11.81 -15.47
N GLY A 86 -11.27 11.60 -16.46
CA GLY A 86 -11.91 12.69 -17.21
C GLY A 86 -12.76 13.60 -16.31
N LEU A 87 -13.62 13.01 -15.47
CA LEU A 87 -14.45 13.74 -14.51
C LEU A 87 -13.59 14.48 -13.47
N SER A 88 -12.53 13.83 -12.95
CA SER A 88 -11.61 14.44 -12.01
C SER A 88 -10.84 15.60 -12.64
N SER A 89 -10.44 15.49 -13.91
CA SER A 89 -9.73 16.54 -14.65
C SER A 89 -10.61 17.78 -14.89
N VAL A 90 -11.91 17.58 -15.10
CA VAL A 90 -12.89 18.67 -15.22
C VAL A 90 -13.21 19.27 -13.85
N SER A 91 -13.36 18.44 -12.83
CA SER A 91 -13.64 18.88 -11.45
C SER A 91 -12.44 19.60 -10.82
N ALA A 92 -11.22 19.25 -11.18
CA ALA A 92 -10.00 19.93 -10.73
C ALA A 92 -9.93 21.40 -11.16
N ARG A 93 -10.68 21.78 -12.17
CA ARG A 93 -10.89 23.21 -12.55
C ARG A 93 -11.87 23.92 -11.62
N ALA A 94 -12.68 23.19 -10.86
CA ALA A 94 -13.77 23.74 -10.02
C ALA A 94 -13.52 23.61 -8.49
N GLY A 95 -12.49 22.86 -8.02
CA GLY A 95 -12.26 22.67 -6.59
C GLY A 95 -10.99 21.91 -6.23
N ARG A 96 -10.59 22.04 -4.97
CA ARG A 96 -9.44 21.30 -4.40
C ARG A 96 -9.73 19.80 -4.40
N GLN A 97 -8.82 19.00 -4.95
CA GLN A 97 -8.88 17.53 -4.84
C GLN A 97 -8.32 17.10 -3.48
N LEU A 98 -9.00 16.20 -2.80
CA LEU A 98 -8.57 15.63 -1.51
C LEU A 98 -8.02 14.22 -1.73
N LEU A 99 -6.77 14.00 -1.33
CA LEU A 99 -6.17 12.67 -1.15
C LEU A 99 -6.31 12.25 0.31
N ARG A 100 -7.02 11.17 0.57
CA ARG A 100 -7.13 10.55 1.89
C ARG A 100 -6.18 9.37 1.96
N LEU A 101 -5.08 9.53 2.67
CA LEU A 101 -4.02 8.52 2.81
C LEU A 101 -4.01 7.95 4.21
N HIS A 102 -4.18 6.63 4.33
CA HIS A 102 -3.78 5.90 5.52
C HIS A 102 -2.29 5.52 5.40
N CYS A 103 -1.56 5.48 6.50
CA CYS A 103 -0.12 5.26 6.42
C CYS A 103 0.43 4.62 7.69
N ALA A 104 1.36 3.69 7.56
CA ALA A 104 2.13 3.14 8.67
C ALA A 104 2.80 4.28 9.47
N PRO A 105 2.64 4.35 10.80
CA PRO A 105 3.03 5.52 11.59
C PRO A 105 4.49 5.92 11.45
N SER A 106 5.41 4.95 11.46
CA SER A 106 6.84 5.25 11.34
C SER A 106 7.22 5.75 9.94
N PHE A 107 6.60 5.22 8.89
CA PHE A 107 6.80 5.71 7.52
C PHE A 107 6.24 7.13 7.37
N ALA A 108 5.06 7.38 7.90
CA ALA A 108 4.46 8.71 7.90
C ALA A 108 5.38 9.73 8.58
N ALA A 109 5.81 9.46 9.82
CA ALA A 109 6.59 10.41 10.62
C ALA A 109 8.02 10.63 10.09
N GLN A 110 8.70 9.55 9.71
CA GLN A 110 10.12 9.58 9.42
C GLN A 110 10.43 9.83 7.94
N TRP A 111 9.59 9.36 7.03
CA TRP A 111 9.87 9.45 5.61
C TRP A 111 8.91 10.37 4.83
N LEU A 112 7.59 10.22 5.03
CA LEU A 112 6.59 10.92 4.22
C LEU A 112 6.45 12.40 4.62
N VAL A 113 6.19 12.69 5.90
CA VAL A 113 5.96 14.06 6.39
C VAL A 113 7.13 15.00 6.12
N PRO A 114 8.42 14.60 6.30
CA PRO A 114 9.55 15.45 5.93
C PRO A 114 9.58 15.88 4.45
N ARG A 115 8.94 15.09 3.56
CA ARG A 115 8.87 15.31 2.12
C ARG A 115 7.54 15.90 1.64
N LEU A 116 6.54 15.98 2.54
CA LEU A 116 5.18 16.36 2.19
C LEU A 116 5.08 17.73 1.52
N ARG A 117 5.89 18.69 1.98
CA ARG A 117 5.93 20.03 1.37
C ARG A 117 6.27 19.96 -0.12
N ARG A 118 7.31 19.21 -0.49
CA ARG A 118 7.71 19.02 -1.88
C ARG A 118 6.59 18.36 -2.69
N PHE A 119 5.94 17.34 -2.15
CA PHE A 119 4.79 16.71 -2.78
C PHE A 119 3.67 17.72 -3.08
N LEU A 120 3.32 18.57 -2.10
CA LEU A 120 2.27 19.56 -2.26
C LEU A 120 2.65 20.67 -3.27
N ASP A 121 3.92 21.08 -3.30
CA ASP A 121 4.42 22.09 -4.26
C ASP A 121 4.38 21.54 -5.70
N GLU A 122 4.68 20.25 -5.90
CA GLU A 122 4.65 19.57 -7.20
C GLU A 122 3.22 19.23 -7.65
N THR A 123 2.28 19.06 -6.72
CA THR A 123 0.89 18.62 -7.00
C THR A 123 -0.14 19.72 -6.70
N ARG A 124 0.05 20.90 -7.30
CA ARG A 124 -0.80 22.07 -7.06
C ARG A 124 -2.30 21.74 -7.14
N GLY A 125 -3.06 22.18 -6.13
CA GLY A 125 -4.50 21.97 -6.02
C GLY A 125 -4.90 20.64 -5.39
N LEU A 126 -3.93 19.83 -4.92
CA LEU A 126 -4.17 18.63 -4.13
C LEU A 126 -4.13 19.00 -2.64
N GLU A 127 -5.19 18.67 -1.91
CA GLU A 127 -5.23 18.68 -0.46
C GLU A 127 -4.96 17.24 0.04
N VAL A 128 -4.17 17.09 1.10
CA VAL A 128 -3.80 15.77 1.62
C VAL A 128 -4.25 15.64 3.07
N ARG A 129 -4.99 14.58 3.36
CA ARG A 129 -5.32 14.16 4.72
C ARG A 129 -4.60 12.84 4.98
N ILE A 130 -3.73 12.82 6.00
CA ILE A 130 -3.00 11.62 6.42
C ILE A 130 -3.56 11.16 7.77
N ALA A 131 -3.95 9.88 7.83
CA ALA A 131 -4.22 9.19 9.08
C ALA A 131 -3.14 8.12 9.28
N ALA A 132 -2.49 8.13 10.44
CA ALA A 132 -1.47 7.14 10.77
C ALA A 132 -2.07 6.03 11.64
N GLY A 133 -1.89 4.78 11.21
CA GLY A 133 -2.41 3.61 11.90
C GLY A 133 -1.64 2.35 11.55
N VAL A 134 -1.85 1.28 12.33
CA VAL A 134 -1.20 -0.02 12.14
C VAL A 134 -2.13 -1.06 11.52
N ASP A 135 -3.42 -0.83 11.65
CA ASP A 135 -4.42 -1.69 11.06
C ASP A 135 -4.50 -1.41 9.56
N TYR A 136 -4.58 -2.47 8.77
CA TYR A 136 -4.83 -2.32 7.35
C TYR A 136 -6.22 -1.71 7.13
N THR A 137 -6.30 -0.68 6.28
CA THR A 137 -7.62 -0.14 5.94
C THR A 137 -8.39 -1.11 5.04
N ARG A 138 -9.67 -1.30 5.35
CA ARG A 138 -10.55 -2.18 4.54
C ARG A 138 -11.14 -1.46 3.33
N PHE A 139 -10.84 -0.18 3.15
CA PHE A 139 -11.41 0.67 2.10
C PHE A 139 -12.95 0.64 2.06
N LEU A 140 -13.58 0.44 3.22
CA LEU A 140 -15.03 0.51 3.36
C LEU A 140 -15.46 1.98 3.37
N ALA A 141 -16.59 2.29 2.76
CA ALA A 141 -17.22 3.61 2.78
C ALA A 141 -16.35 4.78 2.25
N ASP A 142 -15.42 4.54 1.34
CA ASP A 142 -14.57 5.56 0.71
C ASP A 142 -13.78 6.44 1.72
N GLU A 143 -13.46 5.90 2.89
CA GLU A 143 -12.73 6.61 3.93
C GLU A 143 -11.31 7.00 3.49
N PHE A 144 -10.62 6.11 2.75
CA PHE A 144 -9.28 6.32 2.23
C PHE A 144 -9.18 6.05 0.73
N ASP A 145 -8.23 6.71 0.08
CA ASP A 145 -7.94 6.53 -1.33
C ASP A 145 -6.75 5.59 -1.56
N ALA A 146 -5.81 5.56 -0.61
CA ALA A 146 -4.66 4.67 -0.59
C ALA A 146 -4.22 4.36 0.85
N ASP A 147 -3.44 3.30 1.01
CA ASP A 147 -2.82 2.89 2.27
C ASP A 147 -1.35 2.56 2.05
N ILE A 148 -0.45 3.07 2.89
CA ILE A 148 0.95 2.65 2.94
C ILE A 148 1.13 1.78 4.17
N VAL A 149 1.29 0.48 3.95
CA VAL A 149 1.33 -0.52 5.01
C VAL A 149 2.74 -1.06 5.24
N TYR A 150 3.03 -1.49 6.46
CA TYR A 150 4.25 -2.19 6.79
C TYR A 150 4.06 -3.71 6.64
N GLY A 151 4.90 -4.33 5.82
CA GLY A 151 4.79 -5.72 5.42
C GLY A 151 3.74 -5.95 4.32
N PRO A 152 3.83 -7.06 3.57
CA PRO A 152 2.83 -7.42 2.58
C PRO A 152 1.52 -7.73 3.31
N PRO A 153 0.40 -7.17 2.84
CA PRO A 153 -0.90 -7.46 3.43
C PRO A 153 -1.19 -8.96 3.36
N PRO A 154 -1.53 -9.62 4.49
CA PRO A 154 -1.79 -11.05 4.47
C PRO A 154 -3.01 -11.37 3.61
N PRO A 155 -3.00 -12.48 2.83
CA PRO A 155 -4.10 -12.87 1.96
C PRO A 155 -5.45 -12.96 2.68
N SER A 156 -5.43 -13.37 3.96
CA SER A 156 -6.61 -13.53 4.80
C SER A 156 -7.25 -12.22 5.22
N PHE A 157 -6.51 -11.11 5.21
CA PHE A 157 -7.02 -9.82 5.70
C PHE A 157 -8.08 -9.24 4.78
N TYR A 158 -7.84 -9.29 3.48
CA TYR A 158 -8.76 -8.73 2.50
C TYR A 158 -9.83 -9.72 2.03
N GLY A 159 -9.70 -11.02 2.34
CA GLY A 159 -10.67 -12.04 1.97
C GLY A 159 -11.10 -11.94 0.51
N PRO A 160 -12.43 -11.88 0.22
CA PRO A 160 -12.94 -11.74 -1.14
C PRO A 160 -12.54 -10.43 -1.83
N VAL A 161 -12.20 -9.38 -1.04
CA VAL A 161 -11.87 -8.03 -1.54
C VAL A 161 -10.43 -7.94 -2.07
N ARG A 162 -9.57 -8.94 -1.83
CA ARG A 162 -8.18 -8.93 -2.29
C ARG A 162 -8.04 -8.68 -3.81
N ARG A 163 -8.90 -9.30 -4.61
CA ARG A 163 -8.91 -9.12 -6.07
C ARG A 163 -9.27 -7.71 -6.52
N SER A 164 -9.86 -6.89 -5.64
CA SER A 164 -10.20 -5.49 -5.90
C SER A 164 -9.15 -4.50 -5.43
N LEU A 165 -7.96 -4.99 -5.03
CA LEU A 165 -6.85 -4.16 -4.58
C LEU A 165 -5.66 -4.30 -5.53
N VAL A 166 -4.93 -3.20 -5.65
CA VAL A 166 -3.60 -3.12 -6.24
C VAL A 166 -2.61 -3.02 -5.10
N VAL A 167 -1.59 -3.88 -5.08
CA VAL A 167 -0.58 -3.94 -4.01
C VAL A 167 0.79 -3.79 -4.64
N LEU A 168 1.49 -2.70 -4.36
CA LEU A 168 2.75 -2.33 -4.97
C LEU A 168 3.86 -2.25 -3.92
N PRO A 169 4.99 -2.95 -4.10
CA PRO A 169 6.13 -2.82 -3.20
C PRO A 169 6.76 -1.42 -3.33
N LEU A 170 7.11 -0.80 -2.21
CA LEU A 170 7.81 0.47 -2.16
C LEU A 170 9.35 0.30 -2.19
N GLY A 171 9.83 -0.72 -2.91
CA GLY A 171 11.24 -1.04 -3.02
C GLY A 171 11.82 -1.71 -1.78
N THR A 172 13.10 -2.04 -1.86
CA THR A 172 13.82 -2.70 -0.76
C THR A 172 14.32 -1.70 0.27
N GLU A 173 14.47 -2.16 1.49
CA GLU A 173 15.00 -1.43 2.64
C GLU A 173 16.16 -2.21 3.23
N VAL A 174 17.17 -1.49 3.69
CA VAL A 174 18.34 -2.03 4.38
C VAL A 174 18.13 -1.87 5.88
N VAL A 175 18.14 -2.97 6.62
CA VAL A 175 18.08 -2.98 8.10
C VAL A 175 19.46 -3.27 8.64
N THR A 176 19.92 -2.37 9.49
CA THR A 176 21.29 -2.36 10.03
C THR A 176 21.31 -1.82 11.46
N PRO A 177 22.33 -2.14 12.28
CA PRO A 177 22.56 -1.47 13.57
C PRO A 177 22.82 0.02 13.38
N ILE A 178 22.11 0.85 14.14
CA ILE A 178 22.18 2.31 14.11
C ILE A 178 22.27 2.84 15.55
N CYS A 179 23.17 3.79 15.80
CA CYS A 179 23.34 4.39 17.13
C CYS A 179 23.79 5.85 17.07
N ALA A 180 23.75 6.54 18.20
CA ALA A 180 24.37 7.84 18.33
C ALA A 180 25.90 7.77 18.12
N PRO A 181 26.54 8.81 17.54
CA PRO A 181 27.98 8.84 17.28
C PRO A 181 28.87 8.53 18.51
N ALA A 182 28.41 8.92 19.71
CA ALA A 182 29.14 8.67 20.96
C ALA A 182 29.33 7.18 21.27
N LEU A 183 28.46 6.30 20.75
CA LEU A 183 28.57 4.85 20.94
C LEU A 183 29.40 4.18 19.85
N ALA A 184 29.44 4.76 18.66
CA ALA A 184 29.99 4.12 17.45
C ALA A 184 31.46 3.75 17.55
N GLY A 185 32.28 4.56 18.25
CA GLY A 185 33.72 4.32 18.39
C GLY A 185 34.09 3.01 19.10
N ARG A 186 33.14 2.41 19.81
CA ARG A 186 33.30 1.14 20.53
C ARG A 186 32.70 -0.06 19.82
N ILE A 187 32.11 0.14 18.61
CA ILE A 187 31.44 -0.90 17.85
C ILE A 187 32.18 -1.03 16.51
N ARG A 188 33.02 -2.03 16.37
CA ARG A 188 33.85 -2.27 15.18
C ARG A 188 33.54 -3.60 14.49
N ALA A 189 32.93 -4.52 15.22
CA ALA A 189 32.53 -5.83 14.73
C ALA A 189 31.19 -6.26 15.34
N PRO A 190 30.44 -7.19 14.75
CA PRO A 190 29.12 -7.63 15.25
C PRO A 190 29.09 -8.04 16.72
N HIS A 191 30.17 -8.68 17.22
CA HIS A 191 30.25 -9.13 18.61
C HIS A 191 30.34 -7.96 19.63
N ASP A 192 30.81 -6.79 19.22
CA ASP A 192 30.89 -5.62 20.11
C ASP A 192 29.50 -5.16 20.57
N LEU A 193 28.47 -5.45 19.77
CA LEU A 193 27.08 -5.14 20.10
C LEU A 193 26.62 -5.81 21.41
N LEU A 194 27.22 -6.94 21.79
CA LEU A 194 26.87 -7.65 23.03
C LEU A 194 27.21 -6.86 24.29
N ALA A 195 28.13 -5.88 24.19
CA ALA A 195 28.49 -4.97 25.29
C ALA A 195 27.58 -3.73 25.37
N HIS A 196 26.61 -3.59 24.45
CA HIS A 196 25.76 -2.42 24.39
C HIS A 196 24.29 -2.77 24.66
N THR A 197 23.51 -1.78 25.06
CA THR A 197 22.05 -1.90 25.13
C THR A 197 21.48 -2.04 23.72
N LEU A 198 20.81 -3.15 23.44
CA LEU A 198 20.12 -3.38 22.19
C LEU A 198 18.67 -2.94 22.34
N ILE A 199 18.26 -1.96 21.54
CA ILE A 199 16.89 -1.47 21.50
C ILE A 199 16.05 -2.42 20.65
N GLU A 200 14.98 -2.99 21.23
CA GLU A 200 14.09 -3.91 20.56
C GLU A 200 12.91 -3.17 19.90
N SER A 201 12.49 -3.67 18.74
CA SER A 201 11.28 -3.22 18.08
C SER A 201 10.33 -4.40 17.87
N ASP A 202 9.16 -4.38 18.55
CA ASP A 202 8.27 -5.53 18.63
C ASP A 202 7.55 -5.85 17.32
N ASN A 203 7.16 -4.83 16.57
CA ASN A 203 6.35 -4.98 15.34
C ASN A 203 7.20 -5.01 14.06
N LYS A 204 8.41 -5.61 14.14
CA LYS A 204 9.30 -5.73 12.97
C LYS A 204 9.42 -7.14 12.45
N ARG A 205 9.55 -7.26 11.15
CA ARG A 205 9.84 -8.52 10.46
C ARG A 205 11.30 -8.93 10.65
N VAL A 206 12.22 -7.96 10.61
CA VAL A 206 13.65 -8.16 10.86
C VAL A 206 13.95 -7.68 12.27
N ARG A 207 14.34 -8.61 13.15
CA ARG A 207 14.66 -8.38 14.55
C ARG A 207 16.10 -8.80 14.83
N TRP A 208 16.61 -8.49 16.01
CA TRP A 208 17.97 -8.84 16.41
C TRP A 208 18.32 -10.32 16.16
N PRO A 209 17.47 -11.31 16.49
CA PRO A 209 17.79 -12.72 16.16
C PRO A 209 18.03 -12.96 14.68
N ASN A 210 17.26 -12.33 13.77
CA ASN A 210 17.45 -12.46 12.35
C ASN A 210 18.78 -11.85 11.89
N TRP A 211 19.10 -10.65 12.42
CA TRP A 211 20.35 -9.95 12.08
C TRP A 211 21.58 -10.69 12.61
N PHE A 212 21.57 -11.14 13.86
CA PHE A 212 22.69 -11.92 14.43
C PHE A 212 22.90 -13.23 13.67
N ALA A 213 21.82 -13.94 13.32
CA ALA A 213 21.92 -15.17 12.53
C ALA A 213 22.52 -14.92 11.14
N ALA A 214 22.16 -13.82 10.46
CA ALA A 214 22.76 -13.42 9.18
C ALA A 214 24.26 -13.15 9.30
N ASN A 215 24.73 -12.75 10.49
CA ASN A 215 26.14 -12.52 10.80
C ASN A 215 26.83 -13.70 11.49
N GLY A 216 26.24 -14.91 11.41
CA GLY A 216 26.84 -16.14 11.96
C GLY A 216 26.90 -16.20 13.49
N MET A 217 26.07 -15.42 14.20
CA MET A 217 26.07 -15.30 15.65
C MET A 217 24.71 -15.65 16.25
N ALA A 218 24.73 -16.17 17.48
CA ALA A 218 23.54 -16.29 18.29
C ALA A 218 23.14 -14.91 18.87
N ALA A 219 21.84 -14.61 18.84
CA ALA A 219 21.34 -13.40 19.49
C ALA A 219 21.44 -13.52 21.01
N PRO A 220 21.79 -12.43 21.72
CA PRO A 220 21.72 -12.41 23.16
C PRO A 220 20.26 -12.41 23.64
N GLU A 221 20.04 -12.76 24.91
CA GLU A 221 18.75 -12.56 25.54
C GLU A 221 18.37 -11.08 25.54
N PRO A 222 17.11 -10.73 25.17
CA PRO A 222 16.66 -9.35 25.15
C PRO A 222 16.73 -8.71 26.54
N ARG A 223 17.50 -7.65 26.66
CA ARG A 223 17.68 -6.90 27.93
C ARG A 223 17.45 -5.40 27.78
N GLY A 224 17.28 -4.93 26.56
CA GLY A 224 17.06 -3.52 26.26
C GLY A 224 15.60 -3.08 26.32
N PRO A 225 15.35 -1.77 26.18
CA PRO A 225 13.99 -1.25 26.06
C PRO A 225 13.33 -1.75 24.79
N ARG A 226 12.01 -1.87 24.85
CA ARG A 226 11.19 -2.40 23.77
C ARG A 226 10.18 -1.36 23.32
N PHE A 227 10.09 -1.13 22.03
CA PHE A 227 9.16 -0.19 21.43
C PHE A 227 8.33 -0.89 20.34
N ASP A 228 7.12 -0.43 20.18
CA ASP A 228 6.23 -0.95 19.15
C ASP A 228 6.31 -0.18 17.82
N ARG A 229 7.12 0.89 17.77
CA ARG A 229 7.28 1.78 16.61
C ARG A 229 8.73 2.16 16.38
N SER A 230 9.16 2.11 15.11
CA SER A 230 10.52 2.46 14.69
C SER A 230 10.91 3.90 15.04
N PHE A 231 9.98 4.86 14.94
CA PHE A 231 10.28 6.24 15.27
C PHE A 231 10.65 6.42 16.76
N LEU A 232 10.08 5.60 17.67
CA LEU A 232 10.46 5.59 19.09
C LEU A 232 11.84 4.96 19.28
N SER A 233 12.12 3.85 18.61
CA SER A 233 13.45 3.21 18.63
C SER A 233 14.54 4.15 18.11
N LEU A 234 14.26 4.88 17.02
CA LEU A 234 15.19 5.86 16.45
C LEU A 234 15.41 7.05 17.39
N SER A 235 14.35 7.55 18.05
CA SER A 235 14.48 8.60 19.05
C SER A 235 15.37 8.15 20.21
N ALA A 236 15.11 6.97 20.78
CA ALA A 236 15.89 6.42 21.87
C ALA A 236 17.37 6.21 21.49
N ALA A 237 17.64 5.75 20.27
CA ALA A 237 19.00 5.59 19.75
C ALA A 237 19.69 6.96 19.57
N THR A 238 18.96 7.97 19.10
CA THR A 238 19.48 9.35 18.94
C THR A 238 19.86 9.96 20.29
N ASP A 239 19.09 9.66 21.34
CA ASP A 239 19.35 10.11 22.70
C ASP A 239 20.46 9.28 23.42
N GLY A 240 21.08 8.34 22.68
CA GLY A 240 22.21 7.56 23.18
C GLY A 240 21.83 6.40 24.10
N LEU A 241 20.54 6.00 24.16
CA LEU A 241 20.09 4.91 25.03
C LEU A 241 20.70 3.56 24.67
N GLY A 242 21.06 3.37 23.40
CA GLY A 242 21.64 2.12 22.91
C GLY A 242 21.73 2.06 21.38
N VAL A 243 21.82 0.85 20.87
CA VAL A 243 21.86 0.55 19.43
C VAL A 243 20.49 0.03 18.99
N ALA A 244 19.90 0.67 18.00
CA ALA A 244 18.66 0.21 17.37
C ALA A 244 18.97 -0.58 16.11
N LEU A 245 18.17 -1.60 15.83
CA LEU A 245 18.18 -2.31 14.54
C LEU A 245 17.07 -1.73 13.66
N GLU A 246 17.42 -0.86 12.71
CA GLU A 246 16.42 -0.05 11.99
C GLU A 246 16.67 0.02 10.49
N SER A 247 15.60 0.34 9.75
CA SER A 247 15.67 0.63 8.32
C SER A 247 16.42 1.95 8.09
N THR A 248 17.39 1.93 7.19
CA THR A 248 18.10 3.16 6.76
C THR A 248 17.16 4.16 6.11
N ARG A 249 16.07 3.71 5.48
CA ARG A 249 15.02 4.58 4.93
C ARG A 249 14.31 5.37 6.02
N LEU A 250 13.93 4.72 7.12
CA LEU A 250 13.28 5.40 8.24
C LEU A 250 14.25 6.27 9.03
N ALA A 251 15.53 5.92 9.06
CA ALA A 251 16.59 6.68 9.75
C ALA A 251 17.28 7.73 8.85
N GLU A 252 16.83 7.91 7.62
CA GLU A 252 17.54 8.70 6.60
C GLU A 252 17.89 10.12 7.07
N ARG A 253 16.93 10.81 7.69
CA ARG A 253 17.14 12.18 8.18
C ARG A 253 18.17 12.25 9.30
N GLU A 254 18.13 11.32 10.23
CA GLU A 254 19.06 11.23 11.36
C GLU A 254 20.46 10.83 10.89
N LEU A 255 20.55 9.94 9.91
CA LEU A 255 21.82 9.55 9.28
C LEU A 255 22.41 10.70 8.47
N ALA A 256 21.62 11.38 7.65
CA ALA A 256 22.05 12.51 6.85
C ALA A 256 22.53 13.71 7.70
N SER A 257 21.90 13.92 8.86
CA SER A 257 22.30 14.99 9.80
C SER A 257 23.44 14.58 10.73
N GLY A 258 23.92 13.34 10.68
CA GLY A 258 24.96 12.81 11.59
C GLY A 258 24.50 12.60 13.04
N ARG A 259 23.20 12.74 13.34
CA ARG A 259 22.66 12.43 14.67
C ARG A 259 22.67 10.95 14.98
N LEU A 260 22.54 10.12 13.96
CA LEU A 260 22.74 8.68 14.01
C LEU A 260 23.81 8.26 12.99
N VAL A 261 24.48 7.16 13.27
CA VAL A 261 25.48 6.56 12.40
C VAL A 261 25.26 5.04 12.31
N ARG A 262 25.81 4.43 11.27
CA ARG A 262 25.88 2.99 11.07
C ARG A 262 27.26 2.50 11.52
N PRO A 263 27.44 2.05 12.76
CA PRO A 263 28.78 1.74 13.30
C PRO A 263 29.45 0.58 12.58
N LEU A 264 28.68 -0.34 12.00
CA LEU A 264 29.19 -1.53 11.33
C LEU A 264 29.04 -1.46 9.79
N HIS A 265 28.94 -0.27 9.20
CA HIS A 265 28.82 -0.14 7.75
C HIS A 265 30.04 -0.75 7.03
N GLY A 266 29.77 -1.75 6.18
CA GLY A 266 30.82 -2.50 5.47
C GLY A 266 31.56 -3.54 6.31
N ALA A 267 31.24 -3.70 7.60
CA ALA A 267 31.84 -4.67 8.52
C ALA A 267 30.86 -5.78 8.97
N CYS A 268 29.65 -5.79 8.42
CA CYS A 268 28.62 -6.79 8.72
C CYS A 268 27.72 -7.02 7.52
N GLU A 269 26.97 -8.12 7.57
CA GLU A 269 25.85 -8.36 6.63
C GLU A 269 24.62 -7.59 7.08
N ASP A 270 24.15 -6.70 6.21
CA ASP A 270 22.89 -6.01 6.38
C ASP A 270 21.72 -6.89 5.90
N VAL A 271 20.55 -6.78 6.51
CA VAL A 271 19.37 -7.49 6.04
C VAL A 271 18.57 -6.61 5.10
N VAL A 272 18.36 -7.08 3.88
CA VAL A 272 17.60 -6.36 2.84
C VAL A 272 16.24 -7.04 2.64
N TYR A 273 15.17 -6.25 2.66
CA TYR A 273 13.81 -6.75 2.46
C TYR A 273 12.87 -5.65 1.97
N THR A 274 11.69 -6.02 1.48
CA THR A 274 10.63 -5.05 1.19
C THR A 274 9.83 -4.78 2.46
N GLY A 275 10.00 -3.58 3.02
CA GLY A 275 9.38 -3.19 4.28
C GLY A 275 7.98 -2.60 4.11
N HIS A 276 7.77 -1.74 3.11
CA HIS A 276 6.52 -1.02 2.90
C HIS A 276 5.90 -1.29 1.54
N TRP A 277 4.56 -1.16 1.50
CA TRP A 277 3.74 -1.46 0.33
C TRP A 277 2.67 -0.37 0.18
N LEU A 278 2.43 0.06 -1.04
CA LEU A 278 1.29 0.89 -1.39
C LEU A 278 0.11 0.00 -1.76
N VAL A 279 -1.01 0.18 -1.11
CA VAL A 279 -2.26 -0.54 -1.36
C VAL A 279 -3.31 0.45 -1.85
N VAL A 280 -3.93 0.15 -2.98
CA VAL A 280 -4.91 1.02 -3.62
C VAL A 280 -6.13 0.19 -4.04
N PRO A 281 -7.36 0.64 -3.81
CA PRO A 281 -8.54 0.03 -4.44
C PRO A 281 -8.44 0.10 -5.98
N ARG A 282 -8.67 -1.00 -6.69
CA ARG A 282 -8.68 -1.01 -8.17
C ARG A 282 -9.63 0.05 -8.74
N ALA A 283 -10.75 0.29 -8.08
CA ALA A 283 -11.68 1.34 -8.47
C ALA A 283 -11.09 2.76 -8.41
N LYS A 284 -10.00 2.96 -7.65
CA LYS A 284 -9.32 4.25 -7.48
C LYS A 284 -7.93 4.31 -8.12
N GLN A 285 -7.45 3.22 -8.73
CA GLN A 285 -6.08 3.13 -9.27
C GLN A 285 -5.77 4.20 -10.33
N TYR A 286 -6.81 4.68 -11.05
CA TYR A 286 -6.72 5.74 -12.04
C TYR A 286 -7.15 7.12 -11.50
N ALA A 287 -7.56 7.22 -10.24
CA ALA A 287 -7.89 8.51 -9.67
C ALA A 287 -6.64 9.42 -9.66
N ARG A 288 -6.79 10.66 -10.15
CA ARG A 288 -5.67 11.58 -10.32
C ARG A 288 -4.83 11.73 -9.05
N ALA A 289 -5.46 11.83 -7.88
CA ALA A 289 -4.76 11.96 -6.60
C ALA A 289 -3.88 10.73 -6.29
N VAL A 290 -4.36 9.52 -6.62
CA VAL A 290 -3.63 8.27 -6.44
C VAL A 290 -2.47 8.14 -7.43
N VAL A 291 -2.71 8.49 -8.71
CA VAL A 291 -1.67 8.48 -9.76
C VAL A 291 -0.55 9.47 -9.42
N LEU A 292 -0.90 10.67 -8.94
CA LEU A 292 0.08 11.67 -8.50
C LEU A 292 0.89 11.16 -7.29
N LEU A 293 0.22 10.55 -6.30
CA LEU A 293 0.90 9.95 -5.15
C LEU A 293 1.87 8.85 -5.58
N ALA A 294 1.42 7.90 -6.40
CA ALA A 294 2.23 6.77 -6.85
C ALA A 294 3.43 7.25 -7.69
N GLY A 295 3.21 8.13 -8.65
CA GLY A 295 4.29 8.70 -9.46
C GLY A 295 5.33 9.44 -8.62
N TRP A 296 4.88 10.26 -7.66
CA TRP A 296 5.76 10.96 -6.74
C TRP A 296 6.55 10.00 -5.82
N LEU A 297 5.87 9.00 -5.23
CA LEU A 297 6.54 7.96 -4.44
C LEU A 297 7.58 7.22 -5.27
N GLY A 298 7.25 6.88 -6.52
CA GLY A 298 8.18 6.21 -7.45
C GLY A 298 9.44 7.04 -7.69
N THR A 299 9.28 8.33 -7.92
CA THR A 299 10.40 9.27 -8.12
C THR A 299 11.26 9.39 -6.85
N GLU A 300 10.65 9.61 -5.69
CA GLU A 300 11.36 9.75 -4.41
C GLU A 300 12.11 8.47 -3.98
N LEU A 301 11.56 7.31 -4.33
CA LEU A 301 12.15 6.02 -3.98
C LEU A 301 13.07 5.46 -5.07
N GLY A 302 13.14 6.11 -6.24
CA GLY A 302 13.94 5.63 -7.38
C GLY A 302 13.44 4.31 -7.97
N ILE A 303 12.10 4.07 -7.96
CA ILE A 303 11.47 2.84 -8.45
C ILE A 303 10.32 3.16 -9.41
N GLY A 304 10.02 2.23 -10.31
CA GLY A 304 8.81 2.31 -11.14
C GLY A 304 7.58 1.92 -10.30
N LEU A 305 6.68 2.85 -10.05
CA LEU A 305 5.38 2.59 -9.43
C LEU A 305 4.27 2.94 -10.42
N ASP A 306 3.60 1.93 -10.94
CA ASP A 306 2.45 2.11 -11.82
C ASP A 306 1.24 1.35 -11.24
N PRO A 307 0.26 2.05 -10.66
CA PRO A 307 -0.94 1.43 -10.15
C PRO A 307 -1.80 0.78 -11.25
N SER A 308 -1.62 1.22 -12.51
CA SER A 308 -2.38 0.72 -13.66
C SER A 308 -1.82 -0.57 -14.24
N GLY A 309 -0.51 -0.81 -14.08
CA GLY A 309 0.23 -1.95 -14.60
C GLY A 309 0.53 -3.05 -13.58
N ALA A 310 -0.06 -3.00 -12.39
CA ALA A 310 0.21 -3.97 -11.33
C ALA A 310 -0.16 -5.39 -11.75
N VAL A 311 0.84 -6.26 -11.72
CA VAL A 311 0.67 -7.70 -11.92
C VAL A 311 -0.03 -8.28 -10.68
N ASP A 312 -1.03 -9.14 -10.87
CA ASP A 312 -1.64 -9.91 -9.79
C ASP A 312 -0.57 -10.78 -9.12
N VAL A 313 -0.29 -10.53 -7.83
CA VAL A 313 0.62 -11.33 -7.00
C VAL A 313 -0.17 -12.35 -6.19
#